data_e436c6cdf0830d07e0627dd7fd887924
#
_entry.id   e436c6cdf0830d07e0627dd7fd887924
#
_cell.length_a   1.000
_cell.length_b   1.000
_cell.length_c   1.000
_cell.angle_alpha   90.00
_cell.angle_beta   90.00
_cell.angle_gamma   90.00
#
_symmetry.space_group_name_H-M   'P 1'
#
loop_
_entity.id
_entity.type
_entity.pdbx_description
1 polymer ?
#
loop_
_entity_poly.entity_id
_entity_poly.type
_entity_poly.pdbx_seq_one_letter_code
_entity_poly.pdbx_strand_id
1 'polypeptide(L)'
;MSAEKLGHEVRVVDYLRCYMNITSKKPTVIFRGEKLEDYDAVITRIGASYTYYGAAVVRQFEMAGLYTINRSKAITRSRDKLRSLQILAREGIGLPVTGFANHTADIDGMIDTVEGIPLVIKLLEGTQGKGVVLAETKKAASSVLSAFRQLKANILVQEFIKEANGKDIRALVIGDEVVGAMERTAPEGDFRANIHLGGEGREVNLSLIHI
;
A
#
# COMPACT_ATOMS: atom_id res chain seq x y z
N MET A 1 -11.80 14.13 20.23
CA MET A 1 -11.52 13.72 18.80
C MET A 1 -12.64 14.25 17.91
N SER A 2 -12.47 14.24 16.54
CA SER A 2 -13.54 14.76 15.65
C SER A 2 -14.86 14.01 15.79
N ALA A 3 -14.82 12.69 15.99
CA ALA A 3 -16.03 11.89 16.18
C ALA A 3 -16.81 12.26 17.45
N GLU A 4 -16.13 12.58 18.55
CA GLU A 4 -16.79 13.04 19.79
C GLU A 4 -17.50 14.39 19.58
N LYS A 5 -16.91 15.28 18.74
CA LYS A 5 -17.57 16.55 18.37
C LYS A 5 -18.84 16.33 17.57
N LEU A 6 -18.98 15.17 16.94
CA LEU A 6 -20.18 14.75 16.19
C LEU A 6 -21.15 13.93 17.07
N GLY A 7 -20.91 13.83 18.36
CA GLY A 7 -21.78 13.14 19.31
C GLY A 7 -21.57 11.62 19.43
N HIS A 8 -20.46 11.10 18.88
CA HIS A 8 -20.14 9.67 19.00
C HIS A 8 -19.33 9.39 20.27
N GLU A 9 -19.61 8.28 20.92
CA GLU A 9 -18.74 7.72 21.94
C GLU A 9 -17.57 6.99 21.25
N VAL A 10 -16.32 7.31 21.66
CA VAL A 10 -15.12 6.79 20.97
C VAL A 10 -14.19 6.13 21.97
N ARG A 11 -13.80 4.91 21.67
CA ARG A 11 -12.78 4.18 22.41
C ARG A 11 -11.60 3.84 21.50
N VAL A 12 -10.40 4.22 21.89
CA VAL A 12 -9.17 3.83 21.19
C VAL A 12 -8.67 2.51 21.73
N VAL A 13 -8.48 1.55 20.84
CA VAL A 13 -8.06 0.19 21.16
C VAL A 13 -6.76 -0.14 20.41
N ASP A 14 -5.75 -0.59 21.14
CA ASP A 14 -4.54 -1.15 20.54
C ASP A 14 -4.83 -2.58 20.05
N TYR A 15 -4.99 -2.73 18.74
CA TYR A 15 -5.31 -4.01 18.12
C TYR A 15 -4.23 -5.09 18.33
N LEU A 16 -2.97 -4.72 18.56
CA LEU A 16 -1.89 -5.67 18.86
C LEU A 16 -2.06 -6.34 20.22
N ARG A 17 -2.85 -5.73 21.09
CA ARG A 17 -3.19 -6.26 22.43
C ARG A 17 -4.57 -6.94 22.45
N CYS A 18 -5.24 -7.01 21.32
CA CYS A 18 -6.46 -7.79 21.19
C CYS A 18 -6.13 -9.26 20.98
N TYR A 19 -7.03 -10.12 21.41
CA TYR A 19 -7.06 -11.52 21.02
C TYR A 19 -8.48 -11.93 20.63
N MET A 20 -8.60 -13.03 19.91
CA MET A 20 -9.85 -13.43 19.27
C MET A 20 -10.30 -14.80 19.79
N ASN A 21 -11.58 -14.91 20.08
CA ASN A 21 -12.21 -16.21 20.28
C ASN A 21 -12.93 -16.62 18.99
N ILE A 22 -12.42 -17.66 18.33
CA ILE A 22 -12.91 -18.15 17.06
C ILE A 22 -13.86 -19.32 17.34
N THR A 23 -15.17 -19.02 17.31
CA THR A 23 -16.22 -20.01 17.54
C THR A 23 -17.26 -19.91 16.42
N SER A 24 -17.99 -21.01 16.18
CA SER A 24 -18.98 -21.09 15.10
C SER A 24 -20.23 -20.23 15.33
N LYS A 25 -20.53 -19.87 16.55
CA LYS A 25 -21.80 -19.18 16.88
C LYS A 25 -21.62 -17.74 17.35
N LYS A 26 -20.51 -17.42 17.98
CA LYS A 26 -20.31 -16.09 18.59
C LYS A 26 -18.82 -15.68 18.53
N PRO A 27 -18.29 -15.33 17.34
CA PRO A 27 -16.93 -14.85 17.22
C PRO A 27 -16.78 -13.53 18.00
N THR A 28 -15.72 -13.39 18.80
CA THR A 28 -15.50 -12.20 19.62
C THR A 28 -14.07 -11.71 19.52
N VAL A 29 -13.90 -10.39 19.68
CA VAL A 29 -12.60 -9.75 19.91
C VAL A 29 -12.54 -9.33 21.37
N ILE A 30 -11.42 -9.61 22.02
CA ILE A 30 -11.21 -9.35 23.44
C ILE A 30 -10.00 -8.43 23.59
N PHE A 31 -10.14 -7.39 24.40
CA PHE A 31 -9.08 -6.45 24.75
C PHE A 31 -9.02 -6.31 26.27
N ARG A 32 -7.87 -6.63 26.88
CA ARG A 32 -7.66 -6.58 28.33
C ARG A 32 -8.70 -7.37 29.13
N GLY A 33 -9.15 -8.52 28.61
CA GLY A 33 -10.15 -9.38 29.27
C GLY A 33 -11.61 -8.98 29.02
N GLU A 34 -11.86 -7.84 28.40
CA GLU A 34 -13.19 -7.35 28.05
C GLU A 34 -13.54 -7.71 26.60
N LYS A 35 -14.75 -8.19 26.38
CA LYS A 35 -15.28 -8.43 25.03
C LYS A 35 -15.72 -7.13 24.39
N LEU A 36 -15.29 -6.92 23.16
CA LEU A 36 -15.67 -5.75 22.36
C LEU A 36 -16.91 -6.07 21.50
N GLU A 37 -18.06 -6.18 22.14
CA GLU A 37 -19.33 -6.60 21.48
C GLU A 37 -20.30 -5.42 21.25
N ASP A 38 -20.29 -4.41 22.13
CA ASP A 38 -21.27 -3.32 22.15
C ASP A 38 -20.76 -2.08 21.38
N TYR A 39 -20.37 -2.25 20.12
CA TYR A 39 -19.93 -1.17 19.25
C TYR A 39 -20.67 -1.23 17.91
N ASP A 40 -21.01 -0.06 17.36
CA ASP A 40 -21.67 0.06 16.06
C ASP A 40 -20.67 -0.05 14.91
N ALA A 41 -19.47 0.50 15.11
CA ALA A 41 -18.46 0.56 14.05
C ALA A 41 -17.01 0.52 14.57
N VAL A 42 -16.11 0.10 13.69
CA VAL A 42 -14.67 0.09 13.91
C VAL A 42 -13.97 0.86 12.80
N ILE A 43 -13.25 1.93 13.18
CA ILE A 43 -12.36 2.67 12.27
C ILE A 43 -10.95 2.10 12.42
N THR A 44 -10.42 1.52 11.35
CA THR A 44 -9.16 0.79 11.39
C THR A 44 -7.94 1.67 11.10
N ARG A 45 -6.85 1.48 11.86
CA ARG A 45 -5.56 2.14 11.66
C ARG A 45 -4.45 1.10 11.72
N ILE A 46 -4.40 0.22 10.71
CA ILE A 46 -3.47 -0.91 10.68
C ILE A 46 -2.14 -0.51 10.04
N GLY A 47 -1.05 -0.67 10.79
CA GLY A 47 0.32 -0.43 10.31
C GLY A 47 0.78 -1.48 9.29
N ALA A 48 1.68 -1.09 8.39
CA ALA A 48 2.16 -1.97 7.32
C ALA A 48 2.79 -3.27 7.84
N SER A 49 3.62 -3.17 8.87
CA SER A 49 4.34 -4.32 9.46
C SER A 49 3.42 -5.34 10.15
N TYR A 50 2.19 -4.95 10.47
CA TYR A 50 1.25 -5.78 11.22
C TYR A 50 -0.03 -6.08 10.42
N THR A 51 0.04 -5.97 9.10
CA THR A 51 -1.13 -6.15 8.22
C THR A 51 -1.82 -7.50 8.43
N TYR A 52 -1.07 -8.59 8.55
CA TYR A 52 -1.65 -9.92 8.73
C TYR A 52 -2.53 -9.99 9.98
N TYR A 53 -1.98 -9.65 11.15
CA TYR A 53 -2.71 -9.69 12.42
C TYR A 53 -3.83 -8.65 12.48
N GLY A 54 -3.53 -7.41 12.06
CA GLY A 54 -4.52 -6.34 12.05
C GLY A 54 -5.72 -6.66 11.17
N ALA A 55 -5.50 -7.20 9.98
CA ALA A 55 -6.58 -7.63 9.09
C ALA A 55 -7.36 -8.82 9.66
N ALA A 56 -6.72 -9.72 10.41
CA ALA A 56 -7.40 -10.81 11.09
C ALA A 56 -8.34 -10.30 12.19
N VAL A 57 -7.88 -9.33 13.01
CA VAL A 57 -8.73 -8.68 14.03
C VAL A 57 -9.90 -7.95 13.40
N VAL A 58 -9.68 -7.22 12.31
CA VAL A 58 -10.78 -6.53 11.57
C VAL A 58 -11.78 -7.54 11.03
N ARG A 59 -11.32 -8.65 10.44
CA ARG A 59 -12.19 -9.73 9.94
C ARG A 59 -13.01 -10.36 11.06
N GLN A 60 -12.45 -10.47 12.26
CA GLN A 60 -13.18 -10.98 13.42
C GLN A 60 -14.32 -10.03 13.83
N PHE A 61 -14.10 -8.71 13.79
CA PHE A 61 -15.17 -7.74 13.99
C PHE A 61 -16.25 -7.83 12.90
N GLU A 62 -15.85 -8.01 11.62
CA GLU A 62 -16.78 -8.22 10.52
C GLU A 62 -17.65 -9.48 10.74
N MET A 63 -17.03 -10.58 11.19
CA MET A 63 -17.74 -11.82 11.51
C MET A 63 -18.66 -11.68 12.73
N ALA A 64 -18.35 -10.82 13.66
CA ALA A 64 -19.20 -10.46 14.80
C ALA A 64 -20.34 -9.49 14.43
N GLY A 65 -20.38 -9.02 13.17
CA GLY A 65 -21.43 -8.16 12.63
C GLY A 65 -21.17 -6.67 12.75
N LEU A 66 -20.00 -6.24 13.23
CA LEU A 66 -19.68 -4.83 13.35
C LEU A 66 -19.33 -4.21 11.98
N TYR A 67 -19.77 -2.97 11.79
CA TYR A 67 -19.38 -2.20 10.62
C TYR A 67 -17.90 -1.78 10.69
N THR A 68 -17.13 -2.05 9.63
CA THR A 68 -15.69 -1.74 9.61
C THR A 68 -15.30 -0.81 8.49
N ILE A 69 -14.55 0.24 8.83
CA ILE A 69 -13.94 1.20 7.89
C ILE A 69 -12.41 1.20 8.12
N ASN A 70 -11.61 0.67 7.24
CA ASN A 70 -11.87 -0.08 6.02
C ASN A 70 -12.07 -1.58 6.36
N ARG A 71 -12.69 -2.32 5.43
CA ARG A 71 -12.85 -3.78 5.58
C ARG A 71 -11.51 -4.51 5.49
N SER A 72 -11.43 -5.66 6.16
CA SER A 72 -10.23 -6.51 6.15
C SER A 72 -9.74 -6.87 4.75
N LYS A 73 -10.66 -7.15 3.83
CA LYS A 73 -10.38 -7.44 2.42
C LYS A 73 -9.78 -6.23 1.69
N ALA A 74 -10.24 -5.02 1.97
CA ALA A 74 -9.69 -3.80 1.38
C ALA A 74 -8.26 -3.55 1.89
N ILE A 75 -8.03 -3.72 3.20
CA ILE A 75 -6.71 -3.59 3.82
C ILE A 75 -5.71 -4.55 3.18
N THR A 76 -6.04 -5.84 3.08
CA THR A 76 -5.13 -6.84 2.51
C THR A 76 -4.87 -6.62 1.03
N ARG A 77 -5.88 -6.24 0.24
CA ARG A 77 -5.72 -5.95 -1.19
C ARG A 77 -4.82 -4.74 -1.44
N SER A 78 -5.01 -3.66 -0.69
CA SER A 78 -4.22 -2.44 -0.85
C SER A 78 -2.77 -2.59 -0.36
N ARG A 79 -2.49 -3.54 0.52
CA ARG A 79 -1.13 -3.84 1.02
C ARG A 79 -0.34 -4.72 0.07
N ASP A 80 -0.99 -5.56 -0.67
CA ASP A 80 -0.39 -6.42 -1.68
C ASP A 80 -0.22 -5.63 -2.98
N LYS A 81 1.01 -5.17 -3.23
CA LYS A 81 1.34 -4.34 -4.39
C LYS A 81 0.99 -5.02 -5.72
N LEU A 82 1.32 -6.30 -5.85
CA LEU A 82 1.04 -7.05 -7.08
C LEU A 82 -0.46 -7.17 -7.30
N ARG A 83 -1.19 -7.57 -6.27
CA ARG A 83 -2.65 -7.70 -6.34
C ARG A 83 -3.34 -6.37 -6.60
N SER A 84 -2.86 -5.27 -6.01
CA SER A 84 -3.38 -3.93 -6.30
C SER A 84 -3.23 -3.59 -7.78
N LEU A 85 -2.04 -3.79 -8.36
CA LEU A 85 -1.78 -3.53 -9.78
C LEU A 85 -2.68 -4.40 -10.68
N GLN A 86 -2.81 -5.70 -10.37
CA GLN A 86 -3.67 -6.61 -11.12
C GLN A 86 -5.15 -6.21 -11.09
N ILE A 87 -5.64 -5.72 -9.93
CA ILE A 87 -7.01 -5.23 -9.79
C ILE A 87 -7.20 -3.97 -10.61
N LEU A 88 -6.31 -2.98 -10.50
CA LEU A 88 -6.38 -1.73 -11.22
C LEU A 88 -6.28 -1.93 -12.73
N ALA A 89 -5.39 -2.81 -13.19
CA ALA A 89 -5.27 -3.18 -14.61
C ALA A 89 -6.56 -3.79 -15.16
N ARG A 90 -7.18 -4.70 -14.39
CA ARG A 90 -8.47 -5.30 -14.78
C ARG A 90 -9.59 -4.26 -14.91
N GLU A 91 -9.59 -3.25 -14.08
CA GLU A 91 -10.58 -2.15 -14.14
C GLU A 91 -10.24 -1.09 -15.22
N GLY A 92 -9.19 -1.32 -16.02
CA GLY A 92 -8.79 -0.42 -17.11
C GLY A 92 -8.15 0.89 -16.66
N ILE A 93 -7.68 0.95 -15.41
CA ILE A 93 -6.99 2.14 -14.87
C ILE A 93 -5.57 2.16 -15.41
N GLY A 94 -5.13 3.30 -15.96
CA GLY A 94 -3.78 3.49 -16.47
C GLY A 94 -2.73 3.24 -15.38
N LEU A 95 -1.76 2.40 -15.71
CA LEU A 95 -0.67 2.01 -14.82
C LEU A 95 0.65 2.11 -15.58
N PRO A 96 1.76 2.40 -14.90
CA PRO A 96 3.07 2.17 -15.48
C PRO A 96 3.24 0.71 -15.91
N VAL A 97 3.85 0.48 -17.08
CA VAL A 97 4.10 -0.88 -17.57
C VAL A 97 4.90 -1.65 -16.52
N THR A 98 4.40 -2.80 -16.13
CA THR A 98 4.92 -3.53 -14.96
C THR A 98 5.11 -5.01 -15.27
N GLY A 99 6.33 -5.51 -15.06
CA GLY A 99 6.67 -6.91 -15.05
C GLY A 99 6.85 -7.44 -13.63
N PHE A 100 6.49 -8.70 -13.40
CA PHE A 100 6.68 -9.36 -12.12
C PHE A 100 7.31 -10.73 -12.31
N ALA A 101 8.32 -11.04 -11.49
CA ALA A 101 8.90 -12.37 -11.41
C ALA A 101 9.32 -12.73 -9.99
N ASN A 102 9.11 -13.98 -9.62
CA ASN A 102 9.64 -14.58 -8.41
C ASN A 102 11.06 -15.10 -8.63
N HIS A 103 11.22 -15.91 -9.69
CA HIS A 103 12.49 -16.54 -10.00
C HIS A 103 12.61 -16.75 -11.50
N THR A 104 13.21 -15.77 -12.21
CA THR A 104 13.49 -15.92 -13.63
C THR A 104 14.97 -15.87 -13.92
N ALA A 105 15.42 -16.69 -14.87
CA ALA A 105 16.74 -16.59 -15.48
C ALA A 105 16.75 -15.60 -16.65
N ASP A 106 15.58 -15.30 -17.20
CA ASP A 106 15.40 -14.40 -18.34
C ASP A 106 15.31 -12.93 -17.88
N ILE A 107 16.46 -12.38 -17.56
CA ILE A 107 16.60 -10.97 -17.12
C ILE A 107 16.31 -10.03 -18.30
N ASP A 108 16.76 -10.38 -19.50
CA ASP A 108 16.54 -9.56 -20.69
C ASP A 108 15.06 -9.47 -21.03
N GLY A 109 14.34 -10.58 -21.04
CA GLY A 109 12.89 -10.58 -21.20
C GLY A 109 12.14 -9.77 -20.14
N MET A 110 12.63 -9.75 -18.90
CA MET A 110 12.06 -8.89 -17.86
C MET A 110 12.27 -7.41 -18.14
N ILE A 111 13.43 -7.02 -18.66
CA ILE A 111 13.73 -5.64 -19.06
C ILE A 111 12.86 -5.24 -20.27
N ASP A 112 12.75 -6.12 -21.24
CA ASP A 112 11.97 -5.86 -22.46
C ASP A 112 10.45 -5.76 -22.16
N THR A 113 9.96 -6.47 -21.14
CA THR A 113 8.55 -6.39 -20.69
C THR A 113 8.13 -4.97 -20.30
N VAL A 114 9.05 -4.13 -19.87
CA VAL A 114 8.78 -2.75 -19.40
C VAL A 114 9.37 -1.68 -20.35
N GLU A 115 9.43 -2.02 -21.64
CA GLU A 115 9.89 -1.13 -22.72
C GLU A 115 11.35 -0.67 -22.60
N GLY A 116 12.16 -1.39 -21.79
CA GLY A 116 13.59 -1.18 -21.71
C GLY A 116 14.04 -0.28 -20.57
N ILE A 117 15.01 0.57 -20.88
CA ILE A 117 15.72 1.41 -19.90
C ILE A 117 15.37 2.90 -20.13
N PRO A 118 15.28 3.72 -19.09
CA PRO A 118 15.46 3.42 -17.65
C PRO A 118 14.25 2.72 -17.05
N LEU A 119 14.49 1.92 -16.01
CA LEU A 119 13.43 1.20 -15.30
C LEU A 119 13.59 1.24 -13.78
N VAL A 120 12.51 0.99 -13.06
CA VAL A 120 12.51 0.93 -11.59
C VAL A 120 12.33 -0.52 -11.14
N ILE A 121 13.26 -1.01 -10.33
CA ILE A 121 13.20 -2.34 -9.71
C ILE A 121 12.71 -2.17 -8.27
N LYS A 122 11.70 -2.93 -7.89
CA LYS A 122 11.09 -2.85 -6.56
C LYS A 122 11.02 -4.23 -5.92
N LEU A 123 11.42 -4.33 -4.66
CA LEU A 123 11.11 -5.50 -3.85
C LEU A 123 9.64 -5.46 -3.44
N LEU A 124 8.95 -6.60 -3.58
CA LEU A 124 7.53 -6.67 -3.26
C LEU A 124 7.26 -6.42 -1.78
N GLU A 125 8.10 -6.96 -0.91
CA GLU A 125 8.00 -6.83 0.55
C GLU A 125 8.52 -5.49 1.08
N GLY A 126 9.18 -4.66 0.23
CA GLY A 126 9.70 -3.35 0.61
C GLY A 126 8.59 -2.33 0.93
N THR A 127 8.82 -1.49 1.94
CA THR A 127 7.93 -0.38 2.32
C THR A 127 8.67 0.95 2.35
N GLN A 128 7.95 2.07 2.21
CA GLN A 128 8.50 3.42 2.37
C GLN A 128 9.70 3.75 1.45
N GLY A 129 9.73 3.22 0.24
CA GLY A 129 10.84 3.44 -0.70
C GLY A 129 12.08 2.58 -0.47
N LYS A 130 12.09 1.73 0.57
CA LYS A 130 13.16 0.75 0.78
C LYS A 130 13.04 -0.38 -0.25
N GLY A 131 14.18 -0.79 -0.82
CA GLY A 131 14.22 -1.82 -1.86
C GLY A 131 13.66 -1.34 -3.22
N VAL A 132 13.78 -0.04 -3.51
CA VAL A 132 13.44 0.57 -4.80
C VAL A 132 14.71 1.13 -5.42
N VAL A 133 15.04 0.69 -6.65
CA VAL A 133 16.26 1.05 -7.37
C VAL A 133 15.90 1.52 -8.77
N LEU A 134 16.39 2.69 -9.16
CA LEU A 134 16.39 3.16 -10.55
C LEU A 134 17.60 2.57 -11.28
N ALA A 135 17.35 1.89 -12.38
CA ALA A 135 18.40 1.36 -13.26
C ALA A 135 18.38 2.11 -14.58
N GLU A 136 19.41 2.92 -14.80
CA GLU A 136 19.55 3.78 -15.98
C GLU A 136 20.27 3.07 -17.15
N THR A 137 20.88 1.93 -16.86
CA THR A 137 21.58 1.12 -17.87
C THR A 137 21.18 -0.35 -17.77
N LYS A 138 21.21 -1.07 -18.90
CA LYS A 138 20.95 -2.50 -18.95
C LYS A 138 21.89 -3.29 -18.01
N LYS A 139 23.15 -2.87 -17.93
CA LYS A 139 24.14 -3.49 -17.03
C LYS A 139 23.76 -3.32 -15.56
N ALA A 140 23.33 -2.13 -15.15
CA ALA A 140 22.87 -1.88 -13.80
C ALA A 140 21.61 -2.69 -13.47
N ALA A 141 20.63 -2.69 -14.37
CA ALA A 141 19.40 -3.49 -14.23
C ALA A 141 19.72 -4.97 -14.05
N SER A 142 20.53 -5.54 -14.94
CA SER A 142 20.94 -6.96 -14.89
C SER A 142 21.65 -7.32 -13.60
N SER A 143 22.53 -6.43 -13.11
CA SER A 143 23.26 -6.66 -11.85
C SER A 143 22.32 -6.70 -10.65
N VAL A 144 21.38 -5.73 -10.54
CA VAL A 144 20.41 -5.65 -9.44
C VAL A 144 19.45 -6.84 -9.48
N LEU A 145 18.90 -7.15 -10.66
CA LEU A 145 17.98 -8.28 -10.85
C LEU A 145 18.64 -9.61 -10.49
N SER A 146 19.91 -9.79 -10.90
CA SER A 146 20.69 -10.98 -10.54
C SER A 146 20.91 -11.09 -9.03
N ALA A 147 21.24 -10.00 -8.36
CA ALA A 147 21.43 -9.98 -6.91
C ALA A 147 20.12 -10.32 -6.17
N PHE A 148 19.00 -9.71 -6.55
CA PHE A 148 17.71 -10.00 -5.92
C PHE A 148 17.21 -11.41 -6.20
N ARG A 149 17.51 -11.98 -7.38
CA ARG A 149 17.23 -13.37 -7.68
C ARG A 149 17.98 -14.32 -6.76
N GLN A 150 19.26 -14.05 -6.48
CA GLN A 150 20.04 -14.89 -5.54
C GLN A 150 19.45 -14.87 -4.13
N LEU A 151 18.84 -13.76 -3.73
CA LEU A 151 18.11 -13.61 -2.45
C LEU A 151 16.71 -14.25 -2.48
N LYS A 152 16.29 -14.86 -3.60
CA LYS A 152 14.94 -15.42 -3.82
C LYS A 152 13.83 -14.41 -3.53
N ALA A 153 14.10 -13.13 -3.77
CA ALA A 153 13.14 -12.06 -3.54
C ALA A 153 12.11 -11.98 -4.67
N ASN A 154 10.88 -11.64 -4.31
CA ASN A 154 9.85 -11.29 -5.27
C ASN A 154 10.16 -9.93 -5.88
N ILE A 155 10.34 -9.87 -7.20
CA ILE A 155 10.82 -8.70 -7.91
C ILE A 155 9.71 -8.14 -8.79
N LEU A 156 9.48 -6.85 -8.69
CA LEU A 156 8.62 -6.07 -9.57
C LEU A 156 9.52 -5.09 -10.34
N VAL A 157 9.42 -5.13 -11.66
CA VAL A 157 10.11 -4.22 -12.59
C VAL A 157 9.05 -3.32 -13.20
N GLN A 158 9.34 -2.04 -13.32
CA GLN A 158 8.37 -1.07 -13.80
C GLN A 158 9.06 -0.02 -14.65
N GLU A 159 8.40 0.45 -15.71
CA GLU A 159 8.90 1.59 -16.48
C GLU A 159 9.15 2.80 -15.57
N PHE A 160 10.11 3.60 -15.93
CA PHE A 160 10.39 4.86 -15.24
C PHE A 160 9.68 6.02 -15.93
N ILE A 161 8.74 6.65 -15.22
CA ILE A 161 7.98 7.80 -15.73
C ILE A 161 8.84 9.06 -15.60
N LYS A 162 9.55 9.38 -16.67
CA LYS A 162 10.46 10.56 -16.72
C LYS A 162 9.70 11.87 -16.54
N GLU A 163 8.49 11.94 -17.07
CA GLU A 163 7.61 13.11 -17.06
C GLU A 163 7.21 13.52 -15.65
N ALA A 164 7.23 12.57 -14.71
CA ALA A 164 6.98 12.84 -13.30
C ALA A 164 8.05 13.73 -12.66
N ASN A 165 9.27 13.75 -13.21
CA ASN A 165 10.38 14.59 -12.77
C ASN A 165 10.58 14.61 -11.25
N GLY A 166 10.57 13.42 -10.63
CA GLY A 166 10.70 13.27 -9.17
C GLY A 166 9.49 13.75 -8.37
N LYS A 167 8.33 13.91 -9.01
CA LYS A 167 7.09 14.32 -8.36
C LYS A 167 6.03 13.24 -8.41
N ASP A 168 5.18 13.21 -7.42
CA ASP A 168 3.94 12.45 -7.44
C ASP A 168 2.79 13.20 -6.74
N ILE A 169 1.56 12.81 -7.06
CA ILE A 169 0.36 13.33 -6.41
C ILE A 169 -0.20 12.23 -5.51
N ARG A 170 -0.46 12.57 -4.26
CA ARG A 170 -1.20 11.72 -3.32
C ARG A 170 -2.57 12.30 -3.06
N ALA A 171 -3.61 11.62 -3.50
CA ALA A 171 -4.99 11.97 -3.19
C ALA A 171 -5.51 11.14 -2.01
N LEU A 172 -6.26 11.79 -1.12
CA LEU A 172 -7.03 11.15 -0.06
C LEU A 172 -8.50 11.13 -0.49
N VAL A 173 -9.03 9.92 -0.66
CA VAL A 173 -10.42 9.70 -1.07
C VAL A 173 -11.21 9.13 0.10
N ILE A 174 -12.38 9.71 0.37
CA ILE A 174 -13.34 9.20 1.37
C ILE A 174 -14.71 9.14 0.69
N GLY A 175 -15.28 7.94 0.63
CA GLY A 175 -16.44 7.70 -0.23
C GLY A 175 -16.06 7.92 -1.70
N ASP A 176 -16.78 8.77 -2.38
CA ASP A 176 -16.59 9.12 -3.80
C ASP A 176 -15.92 10.49 -4.00
N GLU A 177 -15.40 11.10 -2.92
CA GLU A 177 -14.84 12.45 -2.94
C GLU A 177 -13.34 12.45 -2.62
N VAL A 178 -12.59 13.29 -3.35
CA VAL A 178 -11.20 13.63 -3.00
C VAL A 178 -11.25 14.72 -1.94
N VAL A 179 -11.02 14.35 -0.68
CA VAL A 179 -11.06 15.27 0.46
C VAL A 179 -9.75 16.01 0.71
N GLY A 180 -8.71 15.67 0.00
CA GLY A 180 -7.41 16.35 0.05
C GLY A 180 -6.42 15.75 -0.93
N ALA A 181 -5.50 16.58 -1.39
CA ALA A 181 -4.42 16.14 -2.25
C ALA A 181 -3.10 16.84 -1.92
N MET A 182 -2.02 16.14 -2.17
CA MET A 182 -0.65 16.60 -1.89
C MET A 182 0.24 16.25 -3.06
N GLU A 183 0.93 17.24 -3.63
CA GLU A 183 2.11 17.01 -4.46
C GLU A 183 3.29 16.70 -3.55
N ARG A 184 4.03 15.64 -3.87
CA ARG A 184 5.29 15.34 -3.21
C ARG A 184 6.41 15.50 -4.22
N THR A 185 7.53 16.08 -3.78
CA THR A 185 8.73 16.32 -4.59
C THR A 185 9.91 15.59 -3.96
N ALA A 186 10.66 14.85 -4.78
CA ALA A 186 11.87 14.17 -4.35
C ALA A 186 12.96 15.18 -3.95
N PRO A 187 13.83 14.84 -3.00
CA PRO A 187 15.02 15.65 -2.72
C PRO A 187 15.97 15.64 -3.92
N GLU A 188 16.85 16.61 -3.98
CA GLU A 188 17.87 16.71 -5.03
C GLU A 188 18.69 15.42 -5.12
N GLY A 189 18.86 14.89 -6.32
CA GLY A 189 19.61 13.66 -6.58
C GLY A 189 18.82 12.35 -6.31
N ASP A 190 17.57 12.42 -5.89
CA ASP A 190 16.70 11.25 -5.76
C ASP A 190 15.48 11.35 -6.70
N PHE A 191 14.94 10.23 -7.11
CA PHE A 191 13.70 10.15 -7.89
C PHE A 191 12.47 9.79 -7.03
N ARG A 192 12.69 9.42 -5.77
CA ARG A 192 11.67 8.96 -4.84
C ARG A 192 11.13 10.12 -4.01
N ALA A 193 9.90 10.53 -4.25
CA ALA A 193 9.23 11.63 -3.54
C ALA A 193 8.71 11.26 -2.13
N ASN A 194 9.25 10.20 -1.51
CA ASN A 194 8.82 9.76 -0.18
C ASN A 194 9.25 10.76 0.89
N ILE A 195 8.32 11.26 1.70
CA ILE A 195 8.60 12.21 2.80
C ILE A 195 9.66 11.66 3.78
N HIS A 196 9.63 10.34 4.07
CA HIS A 196 10.61 9.70 4.95
C HIS A 196 12.05 9.65 4.38
N LEU A 197 12.20 9.93 3.10
CA LEU A 197 13.51 10.00 2.42
C LEU A 197 13.94 11.45 2.17
N GLY A 198 13.28 12.41 2.82
CA GLY A 198 13.59 13.83 2.67
C GLY A 198 12.78 14.55 1.60
N GLY A 199 11.77 13.87 1.00
CA GLY A 199 10.87 14.51 0.08
C GLY A 199 10.00 15.57 0.75
N GLU A 200 9.62 16.59 -0.01
CA GLU A 200 8.74 17.68 0.44
C GLU A 200 7.30 17.45 -0.01
N GLY A 201 6.34 17.90 0.80
CA GLY A 201 4.91 17.81 0.49
C GLY A 201 4.27 19.19 0.44
N ARG A 202 3.51 19.45 -0.62
CA ARG A 202 2.72 20.67 -0.78
C ARG A 202 1.25 20.31 -1.05
N GLU A 203 0.33 20.97 -0.33
CA GLU A 203 -1.10 20.84 -0.62
C GLU A 203 -1.41 21.33 -2.04
N VAL A 204 -2.26 20.61 -2.75
CA VAL A 204 -2.72 20.96 -4.09
C VAL A 204 -4.21 20.68 -4.22
N ASN A 205 -4.88 21.50 -5.02
CA ASN A 205 -6.27 21.29 -5.38
C ASN A 205 -6.31 20.43 -6.64
N LEU A 206 -6.95 19.26 -6.57
CA LEU A 206 -7.24 18.43 -7.73
C LEU A 206 -8.61 18.85 -8.28
N SER A 207 -8.64 19.28 -9.53
CA SER A 207 -9.89 19.41 -10.28
C SER A 207 -10.25 18.06 -10.91
N LEU A 208 -11.53 17.85 -11.22
CA LEU A 208 -12.02 16.65 -11.91
C LEU A 208 -11.33 16.40 -13.27
N ILE A 209 -10.66 17.39 -13.83
CA ILE A 209 -9.88 17.29 -15.07
C ILE A 209 -8.57 16.52 -14.85
N HIS A 210 -8.09 16.41 -13.62
CA HIS A 210 -6.84 15.73 -13.26
C HIS A 210 -7.04 14.29 -12.75
N ILE A 211 -8.27 13.84 -12.72
CA ILE A 211 -8.67 12.49 -12.31
C ILE A 211 -9.25 11.72 -13.49
#